data_0b1b113ba3c4dd7ce4b11efc920df911
#
_entry.id   0b1b113ba3c4dd7ce4b11efc920df911
#
_cell.length_a   1.000
_cell.length_b   1.000
_cell.length_c   1.000
_cell.angle_alpha   90.00
_cell.angle_beta   90.00
_cell.angle_gamma   90.00
#
_symmetry.space_group_name_H-M   'P 1'
#
loop_
_entity.id
_entity.type
_entity.pdbx_description
1 polymer ?
#
loop_
_entity_poly.entity_id
_entity_poly.type
_entity_poly.pdbx_seq_one_letter_code
_entity_poly.pdbx_strand_id
1 'polypeptide(L)'
;DNNLAGTTSLGFNSAVSLANQSIESLKATSSAMGSVFFVEIMGAGSGHLALACAYQARAEGILVNEHPDPDAYIDDIILGTLNRTLGVPNKSHLFVVAEQTPHRHHPDGGVRGLVEYVAGTLTTWPQFQAHPGEYRLAPATKATILGHTLRGAPPTPEDKTIGQDLAYEAIRRLVKEPERVVGCMLAYRGQGTIEAIPLHAVAPKQFDWEIFARMHGSELP
;
A
#
# COMPACT_ATOMS: atom_id res chain seq x y z
N ASP A 1 -4.06 7.95 5.48
CA ASP A 1 -3.57 6.71 6.09
C ASP A 1 -4.72 5.73 6.40
N ASN A 2 -5.91 6.22 6.78
CA ASN A 2 -7.11 5.42 7.11
C ASN A 2 -6.91 4.45 8.30
N ASN A 3 -6.10 4.85 9.24
CA ASN A 3 -5.69 4.05 10.39
C ASN A 3 -6.50 4.27 11.68
N LEU A 4 -7.60 5.05 11.62
CA LEU A 4 -8.52 5.24 12.74
C LEU A 4 -9.75 4.35 12.60
N ALA A 5 -10.09 3.66 13.70
CA ALA A 5 -11.25 2.78 13.74
C ALA A 5 -12.56 3.57 13.58
N GLY A 6 -13.48 2.98 12.82
CA GLY A 6 -14.84 3.46 12.72
C GLY A 6 -15.03 4.76 11.95
N THR A 7 -14.09 5.17 11.12
CA THR A 7 -14.25 6.30 10.19
C THR A 7 -13.52 6.03 8.89
N THR A 8 -13.99 6.65 7.80
CA THR A 8 -13.20 6.77 6.58
C THR A 8 -12.40 8.06 6.68
N SER A 9 -11.08 7.96 6.53
CA SER A 9 -10.21 9.14 6.52
C SER A 9 -10.43 9.95 5.24
N LEU A 10 -10.68 11.24 5.39
CA LEU A 10 -10.85 12.16 4.27
C LEU A 10 -9.58 12.17 3.41
N GLY A 11 -9.76 12.05 2.08
CA GLY A 11 -8.65 12.00 1.11
C GLY A 11 -8.06 10.60 0.89
N PHE A 12 -8.52 9.58 1.61
CA PHE A 12 -8.05 8.20 1.44
C PHE A 12 -8.32 7.69 0.01
N ASN A 13 -9.56 7.82 -0.48
CA ASN A 13 -9.93 7.37 -1.82
C ASN A 13 -9.20 8.17 -2.91
N SER A 14 -8.95 9.44 -2.67
CA SER A 14 -8.18 10.29 -3.59
C SER A 14 -6.73 9.84 -3.69
N ALA A 15 -6.10 9.52 -2.56
CA ALA A 15 -4.74 8.99 -2.53
C ALA A 15 -4.64 7.62 -3.23
N VAL A 16 -5.59 6.71 -2.99
CA VAL A 16 -5.68 5.41 -3.67
C VAL A 16 -5.83 5.60 -5.19
N SER A 17 -6.71 6.52 -5.62
CA SER A 17 -6.93 6.80 -7.04
C SER A 17 -5.65 7.27 -7.75
N LEU A 18 -4.91 8.20 -7.15
CA LEU A 18 -3.66 8.70 -7.72
C LEU A 18 -2.56 7.63 -7.70
N ALA A 19 -2.44 6.86 -6.61
CA ALA A 19 -1.49 5.76 -6.51
C ALA A 19 -1.74 4.72 -7.61
N ASN A 20 -3.00 4.33 -7.82
CA ASN A 20 -3.36 3.34 -8.83
C ASN A 20 -3.00 3.78 -10.25
N GLN A 21 -3.18 5.06 -10.60
CA GLN A 21 -2.74 5.57 -11.91
C GLN A 21 -1.22 5.39 -12.10
N SER A 22 -0.44 5.68 -11.06
CA SER A 22 1.01 5.49 -11.09
C SER A 22 1.40 4.02 -11.18
N ILE A 23 0.76 3.16 -10.38
CA ILE A 23 1.01 1.72 -10.35
C ILE A 23 0.69 1.09 -11.71
N GLU A 24 -0.45 1.40 -12.33
CA GLU A 24 -0.82 0.86 -13.65
C GLU A 24 0.19 1.26 -14.74
N SER A 25 0.70 2.50 -14.70
CA SER A 25 1.75 2.93 -15.62
C SER A 25 3.06 2.16 -15.43
N LEU A 26 3.43 1.87 -14.18
CA LEU A 26 4.60 1.07 -13.84
C LEU A 26 4.42 -0.40 -14.20
N LYS A 27 3.23 -0.96 -14.04
CA LYS A 27 2.91 -2.34 -14.47
C LYS A 27 3.07 -2.50 -15.99
N ALA A 28 2.57 -1.54 -16.77
CA ALA A 28 2.79 -1.55 -18.22
C ALA A 28 4.28 -1.53 -18.56
N THR A 29 5.06 -0.71 -17.88
CA THR A 29 6.52 -0.65 -18.04
C THR A 29 7.19 -1.97 -17.61
N SER A 30 6.79 -2.53 -16.47
CA SER A 30 7.29 -3.83 -15.98
C SER A 30 7.08 -4.94 -17.00
N SER A 31 5.85 -5.04 -17.51
CA SER A 31 5.47 -6.04 -18.51
C SER A 31 6.28 -5.90 -19.82
N ALA A 32 6.45 -4.65 -20.31
CA ALA A 32 7.18 -4.39 -21.55
C ALA A 32 8.68 -4.64 -21.45
N MET A 33 9.30 -4.33 -20.30
CA MET A 33 10.75 -4.39 -20.09
C MET A 33 11.22 -5.64 -19.33
N GLY A 34 10.30 -6.44 -18.79
CA GLY A 34 10.65 -7.56 -17.90
C GLY A 34 11.30 -7.12 -16.59
N SER A 35 11.08 -5.87 -16.16
CA SER A 35 11.69 -5.31 -14.94
C SER A 35 10.83 -5.60 -13.71
N VAL A 36 11.46 -5.69 -12.54
CA VAL A 36 10.78 -5.80 -11.24
C VAL A 36 10.65 -4.43 -10.61
N PHE A 37 9.45 -4.05 -10.20
CA PHE A 37 9.17 -2.77 -9.54
C PHE A 37 8.70 -2.96 -8.10
N PHE A 38 9.23 -2.14 -7.21
CA PHE A 38 8.74 -1.94 -5.85
C PHE A 38 8.20 -0.53 -5.73
N VAL A 39 6.94 -0.39 -5.31
CA VAL A 39 6.27 0.91 -5.16
C VAL A 39 5.99 1.16 -3.70
N GLU A 40 6.67 2.16 -3.12
CA GLU A 40 6.46 2.54 -1.74
C GLU A 40 5.28 3.51 -1.62
N ILE A 41 4.37 3.17 -0.71
CA ILE A 41 3.16 3.94 -0.38
C ILE A 41 3.28 4.46 1.04
N MET A 42 2.99 5.75 1.24
CA MET A 42 2.94 6.37 2.56
C MET A 42 1.87 5.73 3.45
N GLY A 43 2.03 5.80 4.77
CA GLY A 43 1.07 5.24 5.72
C GLY A 43 1.41 5.50 7.18
N ALA A 44 2.51 6.23 7.47
CA ALA A 44 2.96 6.54 8.83
C ALA A 44 3.05 5.29 9.72
N GLY A 45 3.70 4.23 9.23
CA GLY A 45 3.85 2.96 9.94
C GLY A 45 2.60 2.08 9.90
N SER A 46 1.71 2.27 8.94
CA SER A 46 0.48 1.50 8.76
C SER A 46 0.32 1.09 7.28
N GLY A 47 -0.09 -0.14 7.05
CA GLY A 47 -0.25 -0.73 5.72
C GLY A 47 -1.61 -0.51 5.06
N HIS A 48 -2.57 0.17 5.70
CA HIS A 48 -3.95 0.28 5.18
C HIS A 48 -4.04 0.92 3.79
N LEU A 49 -3.30 2.01 3.55
CA LEU A 49 -3.30 2.67 2.23
C LEU A 49 -2.58 1.80 1.19
N ALA A 50 -1.44 1.22 1.57
CA ALA A 50 -0.69 0.31 0.71
C ALA A 50 -1.54 -0.91 0.30
N LEU A 51 -2.29 -1.50 1.25
CA LEU A 51 -3.18 -2.62 0.99
C LEU A 51 -4.29 -2.26 -0.01
N ALA A 52 -4.93 -1.13 0.17
CA ALA A 52 -5.98 -0.69 -0.77
C ALA A 52 -5.42 -0.46 -2.19
N CYS A 53 -4.23 0.16 -2.29
CA CYS A 53 -3.57 0.37 -3.57
C CYS A 53 -3.16 -0.96 -4.23
N ALA A 54 -2.53 -1.86 -3.47
CA ALA A 54 -2.08 -3.16 -3.99
C ALA A 54 -3.25 -4.02 -4.47
N TYR A 55 -4.33 -4.08 -3.69
CA TYR A 55 -5.52 -4.86 -4.01
C TYR A 55 -6.21 -4.36 -5.27
N GLN A 56 -6.47 -3.04 -5.36
CA GLN A 56 -7.14 -2.47 -6.53
C GLN A 56 -6.30 -2.55 -7.80
N ALA A 57 -5.00 -2.30 -7.70
CA ALA A 57 -4.08 -2.41 -8.82
C ALA A 57 -3.67 -3.86 -9.16
N ARG A 58 -4.13 -4.85 -8.38
CA ARG A 58 -3.73 -6.26 -8.53
C ARG A 58 -2.21 -6.42 -8.60
N ALA A 59 -1.52 -5.85 -7.61
CA ALA A 59 -0.08 -6.06 -7.45
C ALA A 59 0.23 -7.53 -7.19
N GLU A 60 1.41 -7.98 -7.54
CA GLU A 60 1.85 -9.36 -7.35
C GLU A 60 2.12 -9.72 -5.88
N GLY A 61 2.27 -8.70 -5.03
CA GLY A 61 2.39 -8.86 -3.58
C GLY A 61 2.47 -7.51 -2.88
N ILE A 62 2.37 -7.56 -1.57
CA ILE A 62 2.41 -6.37 -0.71
C ILE A 62 3.17 -6.65 0.58
N LEU A 63 4.13 -5.79 0.92
CA LEU A 63 4.84 -5.82 2.20
C LEU A 63 4.28 -4.71 3.11
N VAL A 64 3.85 -5.08 4.32
CA VAL A 64 3.17 -4.17 5.26
C VAL A 64 3.76 -4.25 6.66
N ASN A 65 3.62 -3.16 7.41
CA ASN A 65 4.12 -3.03 8.78
C ASN A 65 3.48 -4.04 9.76
N GLU A 66 2.25 -4.44 9.49
CA GLU A 66 1.46 -5.35 10.33
C GLU A 66 1.85 -6.82 10.14
N HIS A 67 2.65 -7.16 9.10
CA HIS A 67 3.05 -8.54 8.87
C HIS A 67 3.95 -9.03 10.04
N PRO A 68 3.65 -10.21 10.63
CA PRO A 68 4.38 -10.70 11.79
C PRO A 68 5.84 -11.05 11.49
N ASP A 69 6.14 -11.46 10.27
CA ASP A 69 7.50 -11.79 9.79
C ASP A 69 7.70 -11.23 8.37
N PRO A 70 8.08 -9.94 8.23
CA PRO A 70 8.34 -9.34 6.93
C PRO A 70 9.50 -10.00 6.16
N ASP A 71 10.50 -10.51 6.87
CA ASP A 71 11.66 -11.15 6.25
C ASP A 71 11.30 -12.49 5.60
N ALA A 72 10.53 -13.33 6.30
CA ALA A 72 10.00 -14.56 5.70
C ALA A 72 9.08 -14.24 4.52
N TYR A 73 8.27 -13.19 4.62
CA TYR A 73 7.42 -12.76 3.49
C TYR A 73 8.25 -12.38 2.25
N ILE A 74 9.36 -11.67 2.43
CA ILE A 74 10.26 -11.31 1.32
C ILE A 74 10.81 -12.57 0.66
N ASP A 75 11.33 -13.51 1.46
CA ASP A 75 11.98 -14.71 0.94
C ASP A 75 10.96 -15.68 0.31
N ASP A 76 9.85 -15.95 0.96
CA ASP A 76 8.89 -16.97 0.53
C ASP A 76 7.90 -16.46 -0.53
N ILE A 77 7.37 -15.25 -0.34
CA ILE A 77 6.32 -14.72 -1.21
C ILE A 77 6.91 -13.89 -2.35
N ILE A 78 7.74 -12.89 -2.06
CA ILE A 78 8.28 -12.02 -3.11
C ILE A 78 9.23 -12.81 -4.01
N LEU A 79 10.28 -13.40 -3.46
CA LEU A 79 11.24 -14.18 -4.25
C LEU A 79 10.61 -15.45 -4.83
N GLY A 80 9.73 -16.12 -4.08
CA GLY A 80 8.98 -17.28 -4.58
C GLY A 80 8.07 -16.92 -5.78
N THR A 81 7.39 -15.76 -5.75
CA THR A 81 6.58 -15.27 -6.87
C THR A 81 7.48 -14.96 -8.08
N LEU A 82 8.58 -14.25 -7.87
CA LEU A 82 9.54 -13.95 -8.94
C LEU A 82 10.11 -15.24 -9.57
N ASN A 83 10.46 -16.23 -8.76
CA ASN A 83 10.97 -17.50 -9.28
C ASN A 83 9.98 -18.25 -10.17
N ARG A 84 8.68 -18.15 -9.85
CA ARG A 84 7.61 -18.77 -10.66
C ARG A 84 7.23 -18.01 -11.91
N THR A 85 7.39 -16.69 -11.91
CA THR A 85 6.77 -15.81 -12.92
C THR A 85 7.77 -15.06 -13.80
N LEU A 86 9.03 -14.94 -13.41
CA LEU A 86 10.06 -14.35 -14.27
C LEU A 86 10.25 -15.21 -15.52
N GLY A 87 10.23 -14.55 -16.68
CA GLY A 87 10.29 -15.22 -18.00
C GLY A 87 8.91 -15.54 -18.60
N VAL A 88 7.80 -15.37 -17.86
CA VAL A 88 6.46 -15.46 -18.43
C VAL A 88 6.20 -14.22 -19.30
N PRO A 89 5.90 -14.37 -20.59
CA PRO A 89 5.66 -13.25 -21.48
C PRO A 89 4.51 -12.36 -21.01
N ASN A 90 4.69 -11.05 -21.13
CA ASN A 90 3.67 -10.02 -20.77
C ASN A 90 3.23 -10.04 -19.30
N LYS A 91 3.99 -10.69 -18.41
CA LYS A 91 3.75 -10.67 -16.98
C LYS A 91 4.40 -9.42 -16.36
N SER A 92 3.65 -8.66 -15.61
CA SER A 92 4.20 -7.61 -14.76
C SER A 92 4.80 -8.21 -13.49
N HIS A 93 5.78 -7.52 -12.90
CA HIS A 93 6.38 -7.88 -11.62
C HIS A 93 6.44 -6.60 -10.78
N LEU A 94 5.32 -6.30 -10.10
CA LEU A 94 5.19 -5.12 -9.28
C LEU A 94 4.68 -5.48 -7.89
N PHE A 95 5.44 -5.04 -6.89
CA PHE A 95 5.15 -5.22 -5.48
C PHE A 95 4.91 -3.85 -4.84
N VAL A 96 3.92 -3.77 -3.96
CA VAL A 96 3.67 -2.58 -3.15
C VAL A 96 4.32 -2.77 -1.79
N VAL A 97 4.90 -1.69 -1.26
CA VAL A 97 5.58 -1.69 0.04
C VAL A 97 5.02 -0.53 0.87
N ALA A 98 4.54 -0.80 2.07
CA ALA A 98 4.19 0.25 3.00
C ALA A 98 5.46 0.91 3.54
N GLU A 99 5.47 2.25 3.63
CA GLU A 99 6.63 2.97 4.17
C GLU A 99 6.96 2.49 5.58
N GLN A 100 8.26 2.49 5.92
CA GLN A 100 8.76 2.10 7.24
C GLN A 100 8.47 0.63 7.62
N THR A 101 8.04 -0.22 6.70
CA THR A 101 7.90 -1.65 7.02
C THR A 101 9.26 -2.20 7.44
N PRO A 102 9.39 -2.74 8.67
CA PRO A 102 10.67 -3.22 9.17
C PRO A 102 11.10 -4.49 8.43
N HIS A 103 12.38 -4.59 8.10
CA HIS A 103 13.01 -5.82 7.58
C HIS A 103 14.53 -5.74 7.75
N ARG A 104 15.22 -6.91 7.73
CA ARG A 104 16.66 -7.01 7.98
C ARG A 104 17.57 -6.30 6.97
N HIS A 105 17.05 -5.95 5.80
CA HIS A 105 17.88 -5.42 4.69
C HIS A 105 18.17 -3.93 4.84
N HIS A 106 17.43 -3.19 5.65
CA HIS A 106 17.71 -1.79 5.95
C HIS A 106 17.06 -1.35 7.27
N PRO A 107 17.76 -0.59 8.14
CA PRO A 107 17.24 -0.17 9.44
C PRO A 107 16.02 0.75 9.35
N ASP A 108 15.90 1.55 8.27
CA ASP A 108 14.73 2.42 8.05
C ASP A 108 13.55 1.69 7.41
N GLY A 109 13.73 0.43 6.97
CA GLY A 109 12.69 -0.36 6.33
C GLY A 109 12.21 0.19 4.97
N GLY A 110 10.98 -0.16 4.60
CA GLY A 110 10.37 0.24 3.33
C GLY A 110 11.04 -0.40 2.12
N VAL A 111 11.22 0.35 1.02
CA VAL A 111 11.89 -0.16 -0.18
C VAL A 111 13.41 -0.11 -0.10
N ARG A 112 13.96 0.60 0.91
CA ARG A 112 15.42 0.73 1.07
C ARG A 112 16.05 -0.61 1.41
N GLY A 113 17.19 -0.92 0.78
CA GLY A 113 17.87 -2.20 0.93
C GLY A 113 17.12 -3.40 0.33
N LEU A 114 15.79 -3.36 0.24
CA LEU A 114 14.98 -4.41 -0.35
C LEU A 114 15.26 -4.59 -1.84
N VAL A 115 15.33 -3.48 -2.57
CA VAL A 115 15.59 -3.46 -4.01
C VAL A 115 16.97 -4.04 -4.32
N GLU A 116 17.99 -3.63 -3.56
CA GLU A 116 19.36 -4.11 -3.68
C GLU A 116 19.46 -5.60 -3.32
N TYR A 117 18.79 -6.03 -2.26
CA TYR A 117 18.73 -7.44 -1.86
C TYR A 117 18.11 -8.32 -2.95
N VAL A 118 16.93 -7.93 -3.45
CA VAL A 118 16.25 -8.70 -4.51
C VAL A 118 17.09 -8.69 -5.78
N ALA A 119 17.62 -7.54 -6.20
CA ALA A 119 18.50 -7.46 -7.37
C ALA A 119 19.72 -8.40 -7.25
N GLY A 120 20.41 -8.36 -6.10
CA GLY A 120 21.54 -9.24 -5.81
C GLY A 120 21.16 -10.71 -5.85
N THR A 121 20.05 -11.08 -5.23
CA THR A 121 19.54 -12.45 -5.21
C THR A 121 19.21 -12.96 -6.61
N LEU A 122 18.54 -12.16 -7.44
CA LEU A 122 18.23 -12.54 -8.83
C LEU A 122 19.46 -12.88 -9.66
N THR A 123 20.58 -12.17 -9.44
CA THR A 123 21.83 -12.47 -10.17
C THR A 123 22.43 -13.83 -9.84
N THR A 124 22.11 -14.40 -8.67
CA THR A 124 22.59 -15.72 -8.26
C THR A 124 21.77 -16.88 -8.83
N TRP A 125 20.58 -16.60 -9.38
CA TRP A 125 19.71 -17.65 -9.88
C TRP A 125 20.27 -18.32 -11.16
N PRO A 126 20.19 -19.65 -11.29
CA PRO A 126 20.78 -20.39 -12.42
C PRO A 126 20.31 -19.88 -13.78
N GLN A 127 19.05 -19.46 -13.90
CA GLN A 127 18.49 -18.96 -15.16
C GLN A 127 19.07 -17.62 -15.62
N PHE A 128 19.74 -16.87 -14.72
CA PHE A 128 20.38 -15.58 -15.02
C PHE A 128 21.91 -15.66 -14.97
N GLN A 129 22.48 -16.81 -14.61
CA GLN A 129 23.91 -17.02 -14.70
C GLN A 129 24.29 -17.22 -16.18
N ALA A 130 25.25 -16.44 -16.64
CA ALA A 130 25.72 -16.50 -18.03
C ALA A 130 26.33 -17.87 -18.32
N HIS A 131 25.76 -18.62 -19.27
CA HIS A 131 26.50 -19.70 -19.93
C HIS A 131 27.49 -19.09 -20.94
N PRO A 132 28.65 -19.71 -21.19
CA PRO A 132 29.60 -19.20 -22.17
C PRO A 132 28.91 -19.00 -23.54
N GLY A 133 28.78 -17.72 -23.97
CA GLY A 133 28.14 -17.35 -25.24
C GLY A 133 26.69 -16.90 -25.17
N GLU A 134 26.04 -16.88 -23.98
CA GLU A 134 24.69 -16.33 -23.79
C GLU A 134 24.73 -15.13 -22.85
N TYR A 135 24.16 -14.01 -23.29
CA TYR A 135 23.93 -12.84 -22.45
C TYR A 135 22.52 -12.92 -21.84
N ARG A 136 22.36 -13.55 -20.68
CA ARG A 136 21.15 -13.48 -19.88
C ARG A 136 21.38 -12.54 -18.71
N LEU A 137 20.81 -11.34 -18.78
CA LEU A 137 20.87 -10.38 -17.66
C LEU A 137 19.69 -10.65 -16.73
N ALA A 138 19.96 -10.63 -15.43
CA ALA A 138 18.91 -10.58 -14.44
C ALA A 138 18.02 -9.33 -14.67
N PRO A 139 16.70 -9.42 -14.46
CA PRO A 139 15.81 -8.29 -14.67
C PRO A 139 16.19 -7.12 -13.76
N ALA A 140 16.15 -5.91 -14.31
CA ALA A 140 16.40 -4.71 -13.52
C ALA A 140 15.35 -4.57 -12.42
N THR A 141 15.81 -4.39 -11.19
CA THR A 141 14.96 -4.12 -10.02
C THR A 141 14.94 -2.63 -9.73
N LYS A 142 13.77 -2.05 -9.57
CA LYS A 142 13.56 -0.60 -9.45
C LYS A 142 12.64 -0.27 -8.29
N ALA A 143 12.92 0.85 -7.60
CA ALA A 143 12.03 1.43 -6.61
C ALA A 143 11.37 2.70 -7.14
N THR A 144 10.12 2.91 -6.76
CA THR A 144 9.38 4.17 -6.94
C THR A 144 8.73 4.54 -5.62
N ILE A 145 9.07 5.70 -5.07
CA ILE A 145 8.50 6.20 -3.82
C ILE A 145 7.46 7.25 -4.18
N LEU A 146 6.17 6.95 -3.97
CA LEU A 146 5.09 7.89 -4.21
C LEU A 146 4.97 8.91 -3.07
N GLY A 147 5.18 8.47 -1.82
CA GLY A 147 5.31 9.33 -0.66
C GLY A 147 4.24 10.43 -0.58
N HIS A 148 4.69 11.64 -0.28
CA HIS A 148 3.82 12.80 -0.09
C HIS A 148 3.12 13.31 -1.36
N THR A 149 3.49 12.86 -2.56
CA THR A 149 2.77 13.21 -3.79
C THR A 149 1.31 12.77 -3.72
N LEU A 150 1.02 11.68 -3.00
CA LEU A 150 -0.34 11.19 -2.79
C LEU A 150 -1.22 12.13 -1.98
N ARG A 151 -0.63 13.01 -1.14
CA ARG A 151 -1.38 14.03 -0.38
C ARG A 151 -1.93 15.15 -1.27
N GLY A 152 -1.32 15.36 -2.43
CA GLY A 152 -1.75 16.33 -3.43
C GLY A 152 -2.76 15.78 -4.44
N ALA A 153 -3.30 14.58 -4.23
CA ALA A 153 -4.25 13.96 -5.14
C ALA A 153 -5.50 14.83 -5.33
N PRO A 154 -5.98 15.01 -6.57
CA PRO A 154 -7.26 15.66 -6.81
C PRO A 154 -8.38 14.92 -6.05
N PRO A 155 -9.22 15.63 -5.27
CA PRO A 155 -10.24 14.97 -4.46
C PRO A 155 -11.28 14.27 -5.32
N THR A 156 -11.55 13.00 -5.02
CA THR A 156 -12.63 12.24 -5.64
C THR A 156 -14.01 12.83 -5.29
N PRO A 157 -15.06 12.57 -6.07
CA PRO A 157 -16.42 12.98 -5.71
C PRO A 157 -16.84 12.50 -4.32
N GLU A 158 -16.44 11.29 -3.93
CA GLU A 158 -16.73 10.73 -2.63
C GLU A 158 -16.05 11.52 -1.50
N ASP A 159 -14.75 11.80 -1.61
CA ASP A 159 -14.03 12.58 -0.62
C ASP A 159 -14.58 14.03 -0.51
N LYS A 160 -15.04 14.62 -1.62
CA LYS A 160 -15.72 15.92 -1.60
C LYS A 160 -17.01 15.86 -0.81
N THR A 161 -17.83 14.83 -1.02
CA THR A 161 -19.09 14.63 -0.30
C THR A 161 -18.84 14.43 1.19
N ILE A 162 -17.91 13.54 1.55
CA ILE A 162 -17.52 13.30 2.95
C ILE A 162 -17.08 14.62 3.62
N GLY A 163 -16.25 15.41 2.94
CA GLY A 163 -15.76 16.68 3.47
C GLY A 163 -16.89 17.70 3.71
N GLN A 164 -17.84 17.80 2.78
CA GLN A 164 -19.00 18.67 2.91
C GLN A 164 -19.92 18.23 4.06
N ASP A 165 -20.23 16.94 4.14
CA ASP A 165 -21.08 16.37 5.18
C ASP A 165 -20.47 16.55 6.57
N LEU A 166 -19.17 16.28 6.73
CA LEU A 166 -18.45 16.48 7.99
C LEU A 166 -18.44 17.96 8.39
N ALA A 167 -18.18 18.88 7.46
CA ALA A 167 -18.16 20.31 7.73
C ALA A 167 -19.54 20.84 8.14
N TYR A 168 -20.58 20.45 7.38
CA TYR A 168 -21.96 20.81 7.70
C TYR A 168 -22.37 20.33 9.10
N GLU A 169 -22.11 19.05 9.38
CA GLU A 169 -22.50 18.43 10.65
C GLU A 169 -21.71 19.00 11.83
N ALA A 170 -20.42 19.34 11.63
CA ALA A 170 -19.61 20.00 12.65
C ALA A 170 -20.21 21.36 13.06
N ILE A 171 -20.52 22.21 12.08
CA ILE A 171 -21.11 23.52 12.36
C ILE A 171 -22.50 23.38 12.97
N ARG A 172 -23.33 22.48 12.42
CA ARG A 172 -24.69 22.26 12.96
C ARG A 172 -24.66 21.85 14.44
N ARG A 173 -23.78 20.93 14.82
CA ARG A 173 -23.66 20.48 16.22
C ARG A 173 -23.03 21.51 17.12
N LEU A 174 -21.98 22.19 16.67
CA LEU A 174 -21.38 23.29 17.47
C LEU A 174 -22.35 24.40 17.80
N VAL A 175 -23.28 24.70 16.91
CA VAL A 175 -24.31 25.71 17.15
C VAL A 175 -25.43 25.22 18.07
N LYS A 176 -25.86 23.96 17.89
CA LYS A 176 -27.05 23.43 18.61
C LYS A 176 -26.73 22.71 19.92
N GLU A 177 -25.60 22.00 19.96
CA GLU A 177 -25.26 21.04 21.03
C GLU A 177 -23.74 21.04 21.29
N PRO A 178 -23.13 22.21 21.59
CA PRO A 178 -21.66 22.33 21.66
C PRO A 178 -21.04 21.37 22.69
N GLU A 179 -21.71 21.10 23.80
CA GLU A 179 -21.24 20.20 24.86
C GLU A 179 -21.11 18.74 24.39
N ARG A 180 -21.77 18.34 23.29
CA ARG A 180 -21.72 16.97 22.76
C ARG A 180 -20.62 16.75 21.73
N VAL A 181 -19.95 17.79 21.27
CA VAL A 181 -18.95 17.71 20.23
C VAL A 181 -17.58 18.25 20.61
N VAL A 182 -17.52 19.12 21.61
CA VAL A 182 -16.25 19.59 22.16
C VAL A 182 -15.47 18.38 22.73
N GLY A 183 -14.24 18.17 22.27
CA GLY A 183 -13.44 17.01 22.66
C GLY A 183 -13.81 15.71 21.94
N CYS A 184 -14.56 15.81 20.83
CA CYS A 184 -14.92 14.66 20.00
C CYS A 184 -14.31 14.75 18.60
N MET A 185 -14.10 13.58 17.98
CA MET A 185 -13.89 13.43 16.56
C MET A 185 -15.23 13.15 15.88
N LEU A 186 -15.53 13.84 14.77
CA LEU A 186 -16.64 13.46 13.90
C LEU A 186 -16.20 12.36 12.95
N ALA A 187 -16.81 11.20 13.08
CA ALA A 187 -16.50 9.99 12.31
C ALA A 187 -17.55 9.78 11.23
N TYR A 188 -17.11 9.68 9.97
CA TYR A 188 -17.97 9.30 8.85
C TYR A 188 -18.11 7.77 8.80
N ARG A 189 -19.33 7.28 8.96
CA ARG A 189 -19.69 5.85 9.02
C ARG A 189 -20.19 5.29 7.68
N GLY A 190 -20.23 6.11 6.64
CA GLY A 190 -20.85 5.77 5.37
C GLY A 190 -22.31 6.26 5.25
N GLN A 191 -22.80 6.37 4.01
CA GLN A 191 -24.18 6.75 3.66
C GLN A 191 -24.67 8.03 4.38
N GLY A 192 -23.78 9.03 4.56
CA GLY A 192 -24.11 10.30 5.23
C GLY A 192 -24.25 10.20 6.76
N THR A 193 -23.98 9.05 7.36
CA THR A 193 -24.03 8.89 8.82
C THR A 193 -22.75 9.43 9.45
N ILE A 194 -22.91 10.38 10.39
CA ILE A 194 -21.79 10.99 11.13
C ILE A 194 -22.03 10.84 12.62
N GLU A 195 -21.04 10.29 13.31
CA GLU A 195 -21.05 10.06 14.75
C GLU A 195 -19.98 10.92 15.44
N ALA A 196 -20.28 11.41 16.65
CA ALA A 196 -19.28 12.07 17.49
C ALA A 196 -18.66 11.04 18.43
N ILE A 197 -17.36 10.80 18.28
CA ILE A 197 -16.59 9.88 19.11
C ILE A 197 -15.69 10.69 20.04
N PRO A 198 -15.78 10.53 21.37
CA PRO A 198 -14.85 11.18 22.29
C PRO A 198 -13.39 10.87 21.92
N LEU A 199 -12.52 11.87 21.94
CA LEU A 199 -11.11 11.71 21.52
C LEU A 199 -10.39 10.59 22.28
N HIS A 200 -10.70 10.38 23.57
CA HIS A 200 -10.11 9.31 24.38
C HIS A 200 -10.60 7.90 24.00
N ALA A 201 -11.69 7.80 23.24
CA ALA A 201 -12.25 6.52 22.75
C ALA A 201 -11.86 6.23 21.28
N VAL A 202 -11.11 7.10 20.63
CA VAL A 202 -10.61 6.86 19.27
C VAL A 202 -9.53 5.80 19.35
N ALA A 203 -9.71 4.72 18.60
CA ALA A 203 -8.79 3.58 18.57
C ALA A 203 -8.14 3.43 17.19
N PRO A 204 -6.98 2.80 17.10
CA PRO A 204 -6.40 2.37 15.82
C PRO A 204 -7.33 1.40 15.10
N LYS A 205 -7.36 1.49 13.76
CA LYS A 205 -8.07 0.54 12.91
C LYS A 205 -7.29 -0.77 12.85
N GLN A 206 -8.01 -1.88 12.92
CA GLN A 206 -7.40 -3.20 12.69
C GLN A 206 -7.08 -3.37 11.21
N PHE A 207 -5.95 -4.02 10.92
CA PHE A 207 -5.54 -4.33 9.57
C PHE A 207 -6.47 -5.35 8.93
N ASP A 208 -6.75 -5.19 7.65
CA ASP A 208 -7.69 -6.05 6.92
C ASP A 208 -6.96 -7.28 6.36
N TRP A 209 -6.78 -8.28 7.22
CA TRP A 209 -6.15 -9.54 6.86
C TRP A 209 -6.96 -10.34 5.83
N GLU A 210 -8.28 -10.13 5.75
CA GLU A 210 -9.10 -10.83 4.76
C GLU A 210 -8.77 -10.35 3.34
N ILE A 211 -8.66 -9.04 3.13
CA ILE A 211 -8.20 -8.50 1.85
C ILE A 211 -6.77 -8.93 1.55
N PHE A 212 -5.88 -8.92 2.54
CA PHE A 212 -4.50 -9.38 2.40
C PHE A 212 -4.45 -10.85 1.93
N ALA A 213 -5.18 -11.74 2.57
CA ALA A 213 -5.23 -13.16 2.20
C ALA A 213 -5.81 -13.39 0.80
N ARG A 214 -6.83 -12.63 0.40
CA ARG A 214 -7.38 -12.69 -0.97
C ARG A 214 -6.36 -12.34 -2.05
N MET A 215 -5.40 -11.48 -1.78
CA MET A 215 -4.33 -11.16 -2.74
C MET A 215 -3.38 -12.33 -2.97
N HIS A 216 -3.14 -13.13 -1.97
CA HIS A 216 -2.10 -14.18 -1.99
C HIS A 216 -2.67 -15.58 -2.22
N GLY A 217 -4.01 -15.76 -2.20
CA GLY A 217 -4.66 -17.07 -2.33
C GLY A 217 -4.26 -18.05 -1.23
N SER A 218 -3.85 -17.55 -0.06
CA SER A 218 -3.35 -18.31 1.08
C SER A 218 -4.22 -18.09 2.33
N GLU A 219 -4.12 -19.02 3.27
CA GLU A 219 -4.67 -18.80 4.60
C GLU A 219 -3.97 -17.62 5.29
N LEU A 220 -4.68 -17.00 6.24
CA LEU A 220 -4.17 -15.87 7.03
C LEU A 220 -2.87 -16.24 7.77
N PRO A 221 -1.93 -15.30 7.93
CA PRO A 221 -0.71 -15.53 8.70
C PRO A 221 -0.99 -15.76 10.20
#